data_08473cc96cf3fc6e3dd95b557b36a2a0
#
_entry.id   08473cc96cf3fc6e3dd95b557b36a2a0
#
_cell.length_a   1.000
_cell.length_b   1.000
_cell.length_c   1.000
_cell.angle_alpha   90.00
_cell.angle_beta   90.00
_cell.angle_gamma   90.00
#
_symmetry.space_group_name_H-M   'P 1'
#
loop_
_entity.id
_entity.type
_entity.pdbx_description
1 polymer ?
#
loop_
_entity_poly.entity_id
_entity_poly.type
_entity_poly.pdbx_seq_one_letter_code
_entity_poly.pdbx_strand_id
1 'polypeptide(L)'
;RSDDQTARFLVEGIWEIGKPSDAEQALVRDMQPGDLIAIKSTFVQKHDLPFDVHGQSVSVMRIKARGTIIQNAGNGERVDVEWDTGYEGADWYFYTYRSTIWQLPMADEEAQRLTSFIFAEQPQDYNWFLTKPYWRDKYRNAETPKAPSVWIEKTLVTGRADRETGDHALGQALWSPQAAKKGGDRYANMRRVEPG
;
A
#
# COMPACT_ATOMS: atom_id res chain seq x y z
N ARG A 1 0.58 -22.59 -6.65
CA ARG A 1 0.56 -22.07 -5.26
C ARG A 1 1.64 -22.83 -4.54
N SER A 2 2.68 -22.17 -4.04
CA SER A 2 3.61 -22.81 -3.12
C SER A 2 2.87 -23.07 -1.80
N ASP A 3 3.00 -24.28 -1.28
CA ASP A 3 2.43 -24.62 0.02
C ASP A 3 3.10 -23.80 1.13
N ASP A 4 2.34 -23.52 2.19
CA ASP A 4 2.85 -22.81 3.36
C ASP A 4 3.92 -23.67 4.06
N GLN A 5 5.16 -23.20 4.04
CA GLN A 5 6.30 -23.92 4.61
C GLN A 5 6.60 -23.52 6.06
N THR A 6 5.78 -22.66 6.67
CA THR A 6 6.03 -22.13 8.02
C THR A 6 6.25 -23.23 9.04
N ALA A 7 5.37 -24.25 9.09
CA ALA A 7 5.48 -25.33 10.05
C ALA A 7 6.80 -26.12 9.88
N ARG A 8 7.22 -26.39 8.66
CA ARG A 8 8.49 -27.06 8.37
C ARG A 8 9.68 -26.20 8.83
N PHE A 9 9.68 -24.92 8.53
CA PHE A 9 10.75 -24.02 8.93
C PHE A 9 10.91 -23.94 10.45
N LEU A 10 9.80 -23.90 11.17
CA LEU A 10 9.83 -23.91 12.65
C LEU A 10 10.41 -25.21 13.21
N VAL A 11 10.04 -26.37 12.64
CA VAL A 11 10.53 -27.69 13.10
C VAL A 11 12.00 -27.89 12.75
N GLU A 12 12.42 -27.49 11.56
CA GLU A 12 13.79 -27.69 11.08
C GLU A 12 14.76 -26.59 11.57
N GLY A 13 14.27 -25.51 12.17
CA GLY A 13 15.12 -24.39 12.60
C GLY A 13 15.76 -23.65 11.44
N ILE A 14 15.05 -23.51 10.31
CA ILE A 14 15.59 -22.91 9.08
C ILE A 14 14.62 -21.91 8.49
N TRP A 15 15.12 -21.10 7.60
CA TRP A 15 14.35 -20.43 6.56
C TRP A 15 15.05 -20.63 5.21
N GLU A 16 14.26 -20.90 4.17
CA GLU A 16 14.79 -21.04 2.82
C GLU A 16 13.85 -20.48 1.76
N ILE A 17 14.42 -20.08 0.63
CA ILE A 17 13.70 -19.58 -0.53
C ILE A 17 13.83 -20.55 -1.70
N GLY A 18 12.72 -20.94 -2.30
CA GLY A 18 12.71 -21.83 -3.45
C GLY A 18 12.88 -21.05 -4.76
N LYS A 19 13.91 -21.41 -5.55
CA LYS A 19 14.21 -20.81 -6.87
C LYS A 19 14.35 -19.28 -6.82
N PRO A 20 15.24 -18.73 -6.00
CA PRO A 20 15.44 -17.30 -5.89
C PRO A 20 16.02 -16.70 -7.18
N SER A 21 15.64 -15.47 -7.48
CA SER A 21 16.35 -14.63 -8.45
C SER A 21 17.73 -14.22 -7.92
N ASP A 22 18.61 -13.74 -8.79
CA ASP A 22 19.96 -13.27 -8.38
C ASP A 22 19.88 -12.17 -7.29
N ALA A 23 18.88 -11.29 -7.39
CA ALA A 23 18.67 -10.23 -6.39
C ALA A 23 18.24 -10.79 -5.04
N GLU A 24 17.34 -11.79 -5.02
CA GLU A 24 16.92 -12.46 -3.78
C GLU A 24 18.07 -13.27 -3.16
N GLN A 25 18.90 -13.95 -3.99
CA GLN A 25 20.10 -14.63 -3.51
C GLN A 25 21.08 -13.66 -2.85
N ALA A 26 21.27 -12.48 -3.45
CA ALA A 26 22.14 -11.45 -2.87
C ALA A 26 21.63 -11.03 -1.48
N LEU A 27 20.32 -10.76 -1.33
CA LEU A 27 19.72 -10.44 -0.03
C LEU A 27 19.93 -11.55 1.01
N VAL A 28 19.78 -12.83 0.60
CA VAL A 28 20.01 -13.95 1.53
C VAL A 28 21.49 -14.05 1.92
N ARG A 29 22.42 -13.83 0.98
CA ARG A 29 23.86 -13.84 1.31
C ARG A 29 24.27 -12.72 2.28
N ASP A 30 23.58 -11.58 2.23
CA ASP A 30 23.86 -10.42 3.09
C ASP A 30 23.37 -10.60 4.53
N MET A 31 22.47 -11.57 4.79
CA MET A 31 21.97 -11.86 6.13
C MET A 31 23.11 -12.32 7.03
N GLN A 32 23.14 -11.81 8.27
CA GLN A 32 24.18 -12.11 9.25
C GLN A 32 23.59 -12.81 10.48
N PRO A 33 24.38 -13.66 11.17
CA PRO A 33 24.01 -14.15 12.50
C PRO A 33 23.70 -12.96 13.43
N GLY A 34 22.58 -13.02 14.12
CA GLY A 34 22.03 -11.96 14.96
C GLY A 34 20.97 -11.10 14.26
N ASP A 35 20.79 -11.18 12.95
CA ASP A 35 19.71 -10.50 12.25
C ASP A 35 18.36 -11.09 12.64
N LEU A 36 17.35 -10.23 12.69
CA LEU A 36 15.98 -10.60 12.99
C LEU A 36 15.24 -10.99 11.70
N ILE A 37 14.46 -12.05 11.75
CA ILE A 37 13.69 -12.56 10.62
C ILE A 37 12.24 -12.84 11.03
N ALA A 38 11.28 -12.58 10.11
CA ALA A 38 9.88 -12.92 10.32
C ALA A 38 9.27 -13.56 9.07
N ILE A 39 8.38 -14.53 9.26
CA ILE A 39 7.58 -15.13 8.19
C ILE A 39 6.22 -14.45 8.15
N LYS A 40 5.79 -14.10 6.95
CA LYS A 40 4.51 -13.41 6.74
C LYS A 40 3.67 -14.04 5.64
N SER A 41 2.37 -13.79 5.70
CA SER A 41 1.46 -13.89 4.55
C SER A 41 0.64 -12.61 4.41
N THR A 42 0.08 -12.37 3.24
CA THR A 42 -0.74 -11.17 3.00
C THR A 42 -2.11 -11.55 2.47
N PHE A 43 -3.13 -10.84 2.92
CA PHE A 43 -4.51 -11.01 2.48
C PHE A 43 -5.26 -9.67 2.59
N VAL A 44 -6.54 -9.69 2.22
CA VAL A 44 -7.43 -8.52 2.33
C VAL A 44 -8.56 -8.88 3.27
N GLN A 45 -8.84 -8.01 4.24
CA GLN A 45 -9.91 -8.17 5.22
C GLN A 45 -10.90 -7.00 5.13
N LYS A 46 -12.18 -7.30 5.28
CA LYS A 46 -13.26 -6.30 5.24
C LYS A 46 -14.04 -6.21 6.53
N HIS A 47 -14.15 -7.32 7.26
CA HIS A 47 -14.95 -7.45 8.47
C HIS A 47 -14.06 -7.69 9.68
N ASP A 48 -14.58 -7.45 10.88
CA ASP A 48 -13.88 -7.68 12.14
C ASP A 48 -12.52 -6.94 12.24
N LEU A 49 -12.49 -5.71 11.71
CA LEU A 49 -11.33 -4.84 11.80
C LEU A 49 -11.30 -4.13 13.16
N PRO A 50 -10.14 -3.92 13.79
CA PRO A 50 -10.02 -3.23 15.08
C PRO A 50 -10.17 -1.70 14.99
N PHE A 51 -10.49 -1.17 13.81
CA PHE A 51 -10.68 0.26 13.52
C PHE A 51 -11.74 0.42 12.42
N ASP A 52 -12.34 1.62 12.34
CA ASP A 52 -13.34 1.90 11.31
C ASP A 52 -12.70 2.38 10.00
N VAL A 53 -13.10 1.78 8.90
CA VAL A 53 -12.76 2.15 7.53
C VAL A 53 -14.02 2.27 6.65
N HIS A 54 -15.14 2.52 7.26
CA HIS A 54 -16.43 2.74 6.57
C HIS A 54 -16.80 1.59 5.61
N GLY A 55 -16.59 0.35 6.06
CA GLY A 55 -16.93 -0.86 5.29
C GLY A 55 -16.02 -1.13 4.10
N GLN A 56 -14.88 -0.47 3.99
CA GLN A 56 -13.88 -0.74 2.97
C GLN A 56 -12.96 -1.90 3.37
N SER A 57 -12.26 -2.46 2.38
CA SER A 57 -11.30 -3.53 2.61
C SER A 57 -9.92 -2.97 2.93
N VAL A 58 -9.22 -3.64 3.85
CA VAL A 58 -7.86 -3.28 4.28
C VAL A 58 -6.88 -4.40 3.92
N SER A 59 -5.68 -4.04 3.48
CA SER A 59 -4.60 -4.99 3.32
C SER A 59 -4.05 -5.38 4.69
N VAL A 60 -3.90 -6.68 4.91
CA VAL A 60 -3.40 -7.27 6.14
C VAL A 60 -2.16 -8.10 5.86
N MET A 61 -1.18 -7.99 6.73
CA MET A 61 0.00 -8.84 6.76
C MET A 61 0.00 -9.63 8.07
N ARG A 62 -0.28 -10.93 7.96
CA ARG A 62 -0.17 -11.86 9.09
C ARG A 62 1.28 -12.21 9.30
N ILE A 63 1.86 -11.83 10.42
CA ILE A 63 3.14 -12.33 10.87
C ILE A 63 2.91 -13.70 11.50
N LYS A 64 3.52 -14.74 10.95
CA LYS A 64 3.29 -16.14 11.33
C LYS A 64 4.35 -16.66 12.31
N ALA A 65 5.58 -16.21 12.13
CA ALA A 65 6.71 -16.56 12.96
C ALA A 65 7.71 -15.43 13.01
N ARG A 66 8.51 -15.37 14.07
CA ARG A 66 9.65 -14.49 14.23
C ARG A 66 10.83 -15.26 14.83
N GLY A 67 12.04 -14.82 14.55
CA GLY A 67 13.24 -15.48 15.06
C GLY A 67 14.50 -14.68 14.80
N THR A 68 15.63 -15.29 15.17
CA THR A 68 16.97 -14.71 14.97
C THR A 68 17.79 -15.64 14.11
N ILE A 69 18.48 -15.12 13.13
CA ILE A 69 19.40 -15.88 12.29
C ILE A 69 20.60 -16.29 13.15
N ILE A 70 20.90 -17.58 13.19
CA ILE A 70 22.04 -18.12 13.95
C ILE A 70 23.21 -18.53 13.06
N GLN A 71 22.94 -18.85 11.77
CA GLN A 71 23.97 -19.21 10.82
C GLN A 71 23.53 -18.92 9.38
N ASN A 72 24.45 -18.45 8.55
CA ASN A 72 24.28 -18.31 7.11
C ASN A 72 25.44 -18.96 6.38
N ALA A 73 25.16 -20.01 5.60
CA ALA A 73 26.16 -20.73 4.81
C ALA A 73 26.61 -19.97 3.56
N GLY A 74 26.01 -18.81 3.25
CA GLY A 74 26.36 -17.96 2.11
C GLY A 74 25.91 -18.52 0.74
N ASN A 75 25.08 -19.57 0.71
CA ASN A 75 24.60 -20.15 -0.54
C ASN A 75 23.55 -19.31 -1.28
N GLY A 76 22.97 -18.30 -0.60
CA GLY A 76 21.94 -17.43 -1.15
C GLY A 76 20.54 -18.02 -1.17
N GLU A 77 20.32 -19.13 -0.50
CA GLU A 77 19.05 -19.86 -0.51
C GLU A 77 18.50 -20.14 0.88
N ARG A 78 19.38 -20.33 1.88
CA ARG A 78 18.99 -20.81 3.20
C ARG A 78 19.81 -20.16 4.31
N VAL A 79 19.15 -19.96 5.45
CA VAL A 79 19.76 -19.58 6.73
C VAL A 79 19.20 -20.46 7.84
N ASP A 80 19.99 -20.70 8.89
CA ASP A 80 19.53 -21.36 10.10
C ASP A 80 19.00 -20.30 11.08
N VAL A 81 17.87 -20.63 11.73
CA VAL A 81 17.09 -19.65 12.52
C VAL A 81 16.69 -20.25 13.86
N GLU A 82 16.91 -19.50 14.91
CA GLU A 82 16.29 -19.75 16.21
C GLU A 82 14.92 -19.06 16.23
N TRP A 83 13.86 -19.87 16.10
CA TRP A 83 12.48 -19.38 16.07
C TRP A 83 11.92 -19.18 17.47
N ASP A 84 11.16 -18.11 17.67
CA ASP A 84 10.35 -17.89 18.87
C ASP A 84 9.14 -18.85 18.86
N THR A 85 9.24 -19.95 19.59
CA THR A 85 8.19 -20.97 19.65
C THR A 85 6.97 -20.54 20.46
N GLY A 86 7.06 -19.48 21.23
CA GLY A 86 5.95 -18.89 21.99
C GLY A 86 5.14 -17.85 21.19
N TYR A 87 5.57 -17.50 19.99
CA TYR A 87 4.89 -16.49 19.20
C TYR A 87 3.63 -17.04 18.51
N GLU A 88 2.45 -16.52 18.88
CA GLU A 88 1.16 -16.94 18.32
C GLU A 88 0.79 -16.29 16.99
N GLY A 89 1.62 -15.36 16.52
CA GLY A 89 1.36 -14.56 15.32
C GLY A 89 0.48 -13.34 15.58
N ALA A 90 0.58 -12.35 14.70
CA ALA A 90 -0.18 -11.12 14.82
C ALA A 90 -0.49 -10.51 13.43
N ASP A 91 -1.56 -9.74 13.36
CA ASP A 91 -1.99 -9.04 12.14
C ASP A 91 -1.54 -7.59 12.14
N TRP A 92 -0.82 -7.22 11.09
CA TRP A 92 -0.41 -5.86 10.80
C TRP A 92 -1.24 -5.31 9.65
N TYR A 93 -1.77 -4.12 9.78
CA TYR A 93 -2.73 -3.53 8.84
C TYR A 93 -2.11 -2.40 8.02
N PHE A 94 -2.73 -2.07 6.89
CA PHE A 94 -2.44 -1.00 5.93
C PHE A 94 -1.24 -1.28 5.03
N TYR A 95 -0.03 -1.21 5.54
CA TYR A 95 1.18 -1.33 4.75
C TYR A 95 1.67 -2.78 4.73
N THR A 96 1.57 -3.43 3.56
CA THR A 96 1.95 -4.84 3.41
C THR A 96 3.03 -4.98 2.34
N TYR A 97 4.17 -5.51 2.72
CA TYR A 97 5.26 -5.81 1.78
C TYR A 97 4.89 -7.06 0.98
N ARG A 98 4.88 -6.95 -0.36
CA ARG A 98 4.46 -8.05 -1.25
C ARG A 98 5.60 -8.91 -1.75
N SER A 99 6.84 -8.44 -1.65
CA SER A 99 8.01 -9.21 -2.07
C SER A 99 8.17 -10.48 -1.25
N THR A 100 8.77 -11.51 -1.84
CA THR A 100 9.08 -12.78 -1.18
C THR A 100 10.01 -12.57 0.00
N ILE A 101 11.06 -11.77 -0.22
CA ILE A 101 12.01 -11.34 0.79
C ILE A 101 12.12 -9.82 0.75
N TRP A 102 12.27 -9.20 1.90
CA TRP A 102 12.40 -7.77 2.04
C TRP A 102 13.28 -7.41 3.22
N GLN A 103 14.34 -6.65 2.97
CA GLN A 103 15.11 -6.01 4.03
C GLN A 103 14.41 -4.70 4.43
N LEU A 104 14.03 -4.56 5.68
CA LEU A 104 13.34 -3.37 6.17
C LEU A 104 14.30 -2.18 6.22
N PRO A 105 14.00 -1.05 5.55
CA PRO A 105 14.82 0.15 5.62
C PRO A 105 14.60 0.85 6.97
N MET A 106 15.47 0.59 7.94
CA MET A 106 15.33 1.12 9.31
C MET A 106 15.38 2.65 9.42
N ALA A 107 15.64 3.36 8.32
CA ALA A 107 15.47 4.81 8.24
C ALA A 107 14.00 5.24 8.15
N ASP A 108 13.11 4.35 7.71
CA ASP A 108 11.70 4.64 7.54
C ASP A 108 10.91 4.40 8.83
N GLU A 109 10.05 5.34 9.18
CA GLU A 109 9.23 5.25 10.40
C GLU A 109 8.28 4.05 10.38
N GLU A 110 7.70 3.72 9.20
CA GLU A 110 6.87 2.52 9.04
C GLU A 110 7.64 1.23 9.34
N ALA A 111 8.88 1.13 8.86
CA ALA A 111 9.74 -0.03 9.09
C ALA A 111 10.10 -0.16 10.58
N GLN A 112 10.41 0.94 11.26
CA GLN A 112 10.68 0.96 12.69
C GLN A 112 9.47 0.52 13.51
N ARG A 113 8.27 1.03 13.18
CA ARG A 113 7.01 0.66 13.82
C ARG A 113 6.68 -0.82 13.61
N LEU A 114 6.87 -1.34 12.39
CA LEU A 114 6.67 -2.75 12.08
C LEU A 114 7.66 -3.62 12.86
N THR A 115 8.93 -3.25 12.91
CA THR A 115 9.95 -3.97 13.70
C THR A 115 9.58 -4.02 15.18
N SER A 116 9.15 -2.88 15.75
CA SER A 116 8.72 -2.80 17.14
C SER A 116 7.47 -3.65 17.41
N PHE A 117 6.53 -3.68 16.46
CA PHE A 117 5.35 -4.54 16.54
C PHE A 117 5.72 -6.03 16.55
N ILE A 118 6.63 -6.46 15.66
CA ILE A 118 7.00 -7.87 15.54
C ILE A 118 7.86 -8.33 16.73
N PHE A 119 8.89 -7.57 17.10
CA PHE A 119 9.95 -8.03 17.99
C PHE A 119 9.91 -7.44 19.40
N ALA A 120 9.23 -6.31 19.59
CA ALA A 120 9.03 -5.70 20.89
C ALA A 120 7.56 -5.71 21.34
N GLU A 121 6.68 -6.40 20.62
CA GLU A 121 5.25 -6.58 20.92
C GLU A 121 4.49 -5.25 21.15
N GLN A 122 4.98 -4.19 20.52
CA GLN A 122 4.31 -2.89 20.62
C GLN A 122 3.02 -2.93 19.77
N PRO A 123 1.88 -2.49 20.30
CA PRO A 123 0.63 -2.47 19.53
C PRO A 123 0.77 -1.53 18.33
N GLN A 124 0.10 -1.89 17.22
CA GLN A 124 0.05 -1.04 16.05
C GLN A 124 -0.79 0.21 16.33
N ASP A 125 -0.24 1.38 16.06
CA ASP A 125 -0.96 2.66 16.10
C ASP A 125 -1.74 2.87 14.80
N TYR A 126 -2.98 2.39 14.74
CA TYR A 126 -3.85 2.51 13.56
C TYR A 126 -4.11 3.98 13.19
N ASN A 127 -4.24 4.86 14.19
CA ASN A 127 -4.51 6.26 13.93
C ASN A 127 -3.36 6.94 13.20
N TRP A 128 -2.12 6.59 13.53
CA TRP A 128 -0.97 7.11 12.82
C TRP A 128 -1.04 6.82 11.32
N PHE A 129 -1.43 5.60 10.93
CA PHE A 129 -1.63 5.25 9.51
C PHE A 129 -2.80 6.02 8.90
N LEU A 130 -3.93 6.09 9.58
CA LEU A 130 -5.14 6.77 9.10
C LEU A 130 -4.95 8.29 8.92
N THR A 131 -3.97 8.90 9.57
CA THR A 131 -3.60 10.32 9.35
C THR A 131 -2.75 10.53 8.12
N LYS A 132 -2.07 9.50 7.59
CA LYS A 132 -1.25 9.63 6.38
C LYS A 132 -2.13 9.93 5.16
N PRO A 133 -1.72 10.84 4.27
CA PRO A 133 -2.56 11.31 3.17
C PRO A 133 -3.19 10.19 2.34
N TYR A 134 -2.41 9.18 1.98
CA TYR A 134 -2.88 8.05 1.19
C TYR A 134 -4.03 7.27 1.87
N TRP A 135 -3.85 6.89 3.15
CA TRP A 135 -4.83 6.10 3.88
C TRP A 135 -6.03 6.93 4.28
N ARG A 136 -5.80 8.16 4.75
CA ARG A 136 -6.86 9.11 5.05
C ARG A 136 -7.80 9.32 3.85
N ASP A 137 -7.23 9.54 2.65
CA ASP A 137 -8.02 9.81 1.46
C ASP A 137 -8.71 8.54 0.94
N LYS A 138 -8.07 7.38 1.09
CA LYS A 138 -8.65 6.08 0.72
C LYS A 138 -9.82 5.70 1.62
N TYR A 139 -9.71 5.91 2.93
CA TYR A 139 -10.72 5.50 3.91
C TYR A 139 -11.62 6.66 4.36
N ARG A 140 -11.57 7.78 3.68
CA ARG A 140 -12.51 8.88 3.92
C ARG A 140 -13.93 8.40 3.72
N ASN A 141 -14.82 8.77 4.66
CA ASN A 141 -16.26 8.50 4.50
C ASN A 141 -16.76 9.19 3.23
N ALA A 142 -17.52 8.47 2.40
CA ALA A 142 -18.14 9.03 1.19
C ALA A 142 -19.10 10.20 1.49
N GLU A 143 -19.57 10.31 2.75
CA GLU A 143 -20.39 11.42 3.24
C GLU A 143 -19.60 12.69 3.56
N THR A 144 -18.26 12.61 3.63
CA THR A 144 -17.47 13.84 3.74
C THR A 144 -17.54 14.56 2.40
N PRO A 145 -18.10 15.77 2.31
CA PRO A 145 -18.23 16.47 1.04
C PRO A 145 -16.85 16.55 0.38
N LYS A 146 -16.75 16.05 -0.82
CA LYS A 146 -15.55 16.23 -1.61
C LYS A 146 -15.34 17.73 -1.74
N ALA A 147 -14.17 18.23 -1.40
CA ALA A 147 -13.83 19.63 -1.64
C ALA A 147 -14.21 20.00 -3.09
N PRO A 148 -14.85 21.14 -3.32
CA PRO A 148 -15.29 21.52 -4.65
C PRO A 148 -14.11 21.45 -5.62
N SER A 149 -14.29 20.75 -6.73
CA SER A 149 -13.28 20.67 -7.78
C SER A 149 -13.35 21.94 -8.62
N VAL A 150 -12.21 22.61 -8.79
CA VAL A 150 -12.10 23.76 -9.69
C VAL A 150 -11.74 23.25 -11.08
N TRP A 151 -12.59 23.55 -12.04
CA TRP A 151 -12.36 23.21 -13.44
C TRP A 151 -12.03 24.47 -14.20
N ILE A 152 -10.92 24.48 -14.94
CA ILE A 152 -10.50 25.60 -15.79
C ILE A 152 -10.50 25.12 -17.23
N GLU A 153 -11.30 25.80 -18.08
CA GLU A 153 -11.27 25.57 -19.52
C GLU A 153 -10.45 26.70 -20.22
N LYS A 154 -9.56 26.28 -21.09
CA LYS A 154 -8.88 27.19 -22.00
C LYS A 154 -9.75 27.43 -23.24
N THR A 155 -10.45 28.56 -23.31
CA THR A 155 -11.32 28.93 -24.43
C THR A 155 -10.58 29.55 -25.61
N LEU A 156 -9.36 30.01 -25.42
CA LEU A 156 -8.52 30.60 -26.47
C LEU A 156 -7.98 29.50 -27.40
N VAL A 157 -8.46 29.50 -28.65
CA VAL A 157 -7.84 28.75 -29.74
C VAL A 157 -6.77 29.62 -30.36
N THR A 158 -5.51 29.27 -30.20
CA THR A 158 -4.38 29.98 -30.80
C THR A 158 -4.57 30.08 -32.30
N GLY A 159 -4.59 31.29 -32.85
CA GLY A 159 -4.70 31.57 -34.29
C GLY A 159 -6.08 31.99 -34.83
N ARG A 160 -7.08 32.20 -33.98
CA ARG A 160 -8.36 32.82 -34.38
C ARG A 160 -8.66 34.01 -33.47
N ALA A 161 -8.25 35.20 -33.96
CA ALA A 161 -8.48 36.48 -33.30
C ALA A 161 -9.93 36.96 -33.38
N ASP A 162 -10.79 36.25 -34.13
CA ASP A 162 -12.15 36.66 -34.50
C ASP A 162 -13.24 35.99 -33.62
N ARG A 163 -12.86 35.20 -32.67
CA ARG A 163 -13.82 34.66 -31.68
C ARG A 163 -13.68 35.44 -30.39
N GLU A 164 -14.43 36.49 -30.28
CA GLU A 164 -14.77 37.03 -28.98
C GLU A 164 -15.31 35.90 -28.11
N THR A 165 -14.58 35.61 -27.07
CA THR A 165 -15.15 34.92 -25.90
C THR A 165 -16.07 35.98 -25.28
N GLY A 166 -17.30 36.09 -25.83
CA GLY A 166 -18.27 37.05 -25.32
C GLY A 166 -18.51 36.78 -23.82
N ASP A 167 -19.07 37.78 -23.14
CA ASP A 167 -19.54 37.69 -21.77
C ASP A 167 -20.51 36.50 -21.61
N HIS A 168 -19.99 35.33 -21.37
CA HIS A 168 -20.80 34.19 -21.03
C HIS A 168 -21.20 34.35 -19.57
N ALA A 169 -22.50 34.30 -19.29
CA ALA A 169 -22.98 34.21 -17.92
C ALA A 169 -22.30 33.01 -17.19
N LEU A 170 -21.90 33.21 -15.96
CA LEU A 170 -21.38 32.15 -15.09
C LEU A 170 -22.28 30.92 -15.21
N GLY A 171 -21.74 29.77 -15.63
CA GLY A 171 -22.47 28.55 -15.91
C GLY A 171 -22.72 28.25 -17.40
N GLN A 172 -22.54 29.20 -18.32
CA GLN A 172 -22.61 28.99 -19.76
C GLN A 172 -21.22 28.95 -20.42
N ALA A 173 -20.19 29.40 -19.72
CA ALA A 173 -18.83 29.55 -20.22
C ALA A 173 -18.12 28.24 -20.55
N LEU A 174 -18.67 27.11 -20.18
CA LEU A 174 -18.01 25.80 -20.29
C LEU A 174 -18.40 25.05 -21.58
N TRP A 175 -19.13 25.67 -22.49
CA TRP A 175 -19.50 25.05 -23.76
C TRP A 175 -18.50 25.39 -24.87
N SER A 176 -17.83 24.35 -25.40
CA SER A 176 -16.95 24.54 -26.57
C SER A 176 -17.55 23.89 -27.82
N PRO A 177 -17.78 24.66 -28.90
CA PRO A 177 -18.31 24.10 -30.15
C PRO A 177 -17.44 23.05 -30.82
N GLN A 178 -16.16 22.94 -30.41
CA GLN A 178 -15.24 21.93 -30.94
C GLN A 178 -15.48 20.53 -30.41
N ALA A 179 -16.10 20.39 -29.25
CA ALA A 179 -16.42 19.07 -28.68
C ALA A 179 -17.54 18.41 -29.47
N ALA A 180 -18.49 19.18 -30.00
CA ALA A 180 -19.61 18.66 -30.80
C ALA A 180 -19.17 18.10 -32.15
N LYS A 181 -18.02 18.52 -32.69
CA LYS A 181 -17.54 18.08 -34.03
C LYS A 181 -16.79 16.73 -33.99
N LYS A 182 -16.40 16.20 -32.83
CA LYS A 182 -15.61 14.96 -32.71
C LYS A 182 -16.38 13.77 -32.15
N GLY A 183 -17.70 13.85 -31.95
CA GLY A 183 -18.54 12.72 -31.58
C GLY A 183 -18.25 12.10 -30.19
N GLY A 184 -17.43 12.74 -29.37
CA GLY A 184 -17.12 12.29 -28.01
C GLY A 184 -17.68 13.26 -26.99
N ASP A 185 -18.42 12.76 -26.00
CA ASP A 185 -18.93 13.56 -24.88
C ASP A 185 -17.80 13.84 -23.89
N ARG A 186 -16.86 14.70 -24.29
CA ARG A 186 -15.74 15.13 -23.44
C ARG A 186 -16.17 15.93 -22.21
N TYR A 187 -17.44 16.34 -22.17
CA TYR A 187 -18.00 17.18 -21.13
C TYR A 187 -19.08 16.47 -20.29
N ALA A 188 -19.19 15.15 -20.40
CA ALA A 188 -20.13 14.38 -19.59
C ALA A 188 -19.98 14.65 -18.08
N ASN A 189 -18.75 14.92 -17.65
CA ASN A 189 -18.47 15.25 -16.25
C ASN A 189 -18.88 16.68 -15.87
N MET A 190 -18.95 17.60 -16.84
CA MET A 190 -19.36 19.00 -16.60
C MET A 190 -20.86 19.13 -16.43
N ARG A 191 -21.65 18.24 -17.03
CA ARG A 191 -23.11 18.20 -16.85
C ARG A 191 -23.53 17.81 -15.44
N ARG A 192 -22.60 17.36 -14.61
CA ARG A 192 -22.83 16.99 -13.20
C ARG A 192 -22.50 18.14 -12.23
N VAL A 193 -22.10 19.30 -12.73
CA VAL A 193 -21.89 20.48 -11.90
C VAL A 193 -23.26 21.13 -11.73
N GLU A 194 -23.92 20.84 -10.62
CA GLU A 194 -25.13 21.56 -10.25
C GLU A 194 -24.74 22.94 -9.72
N PRO A 195 -25.49 24.01 -10.09
CA PRO A 195 -25.28 25.32 -9.47
C PRO A 195 -25.64 25.23 -7.99
N GLY A 196 -24.64 25.54 -7.12
CA GLY A 196 -24.82 25.66 -5.68
C GLY A 196 -25.60 26.94 -5.32
#